data_9ab77c1145ceb1e4ee119598134658cc
#
_entry.id   9ab77c1145ceb1e4ee119598134658cc
#
_cell.length_a   1.000
_cell.length_b   1.000
_cell.length_c   1.000
_cell.angle_alpha   90.00
_cell.angle_beta   90.00
_cell.angle_gamma   90.00
#
_symmetry.space_group_name_H-M   'P 1'
#
loop_
_entity.id
_entity.type
_entity.pdbx_description
1 polymer ?
#
loop_
_entity_poly.entity_id
_entity_poly.type
_entity_poly.pdbx_seq_one_letter_code
_entity_poly.pdbx_strand_id
1 'polypeptide(L)'
;KAYTQHLASYRGEDSVIAVPPYDEAALRKVFADAQANGWFIEAVFLEPVMGEGDPGRALPPAFYAAARELTRAHGSLLLVDSIQAGLRAHGVLSVVDYPGFEGLEAPDMETYSKALNAAQYPLSVLAVTEHAARLYRKGVYGNTMTSNPRALETACATLALLTPQVRENIRTRGAQAVAKLEQLRAELGGLITNVQGTGLLFSCELAPQFKCYGAGSTEEWLRMRGLNVIHGGANSLRFTPHFLMDADELDLLVSMVGQALREGPRQQQAQAA
;
A
#
# COMPACT_ATOMS: atom_id res chain seq x y z
N LYS A 1 -10.66 -6.15 7.31
CA LYS A 1 -11.92 -6.29 8.08
C LYS A 1 -12.98 -5.22 7.82
N ALA A 2 -12.62 -3.99 7.36
CA ALA A 2 -13.61 -2.91 7.20
C ALA A 2 -14.77 -3.26 6.25
N TYR A 3 -14.55 -4.10 5.25
CA TYR A 3 -15.56 -4.45 4.25
C TYR A 3 -16.27 -5.79 4.51
N THR A 4 -15.80 -6.61 5.44
CA THR A 4 -16.38 -7.93 5.69
C THR A 4 -17.86 -7.86 6.12
N GLN A 5 -18.24 -6.82 6.85
CA GLN A 5 -19.63 -6.57 7.25
C GLN A 5 -20.59 -6.31 6.09
N HIS A 6 -20.08 -5.91 4.92
CA HIS A 6 -20.87 -5.59 3.74
C HIS A 6 -21.00 -6.75 2.74
N LEU A 7 -20.15 -7.76 2.87
CA LEU A 7 -20.12 -8.91 1.98
C LEU A 7 -20.71 -10.14 2.68
N ALA A 8 -21.83 -10.66 2.17
CA ALA A 8 -22.54 -11.78 2.79
C ALA A 8 -21.65 -13.02 3.01
N SER A 9 -20.72 -13.29 2.07
CA SER A 9 -19.76 -14.39 2.14
C SER A 9 -18.71 -14.22 3.25
N TYR A 10 -18.53 -13.01 3.79
CA TYR A 10 -17.54 -12.69 4.82
C TYR A 10 -18.17 -12.31 6.17
N ARG A 11 -19.49 -12.51 6.34
CA ARG A 11 -20.17 -12.17 7.60
C ARG A 11 -19.87 -13.15 8.73
N GLY A 12 -19.41 -14.36 8.43
CA GLY A 12 -18.94 -15.31 9.42
C GLY A 12 -17.53 -14.99 9.89
N GLU A 13 -17.25 -15.14 11.18
CA GLU A 13 -15.89 -15.00 11.72
C GLU A 13 -14.91 -16.01 11.14
N ASP A 14 -15.45 -17.10 10.60
CA ASP A 14 -14.70 -18.26 10.09
C ASP A 14 -14.19 -18.08 8.65
N SER A 15 -14.62 -17.03 7.94
CA SER A 15 -14.26 -16.85 6.52
C SER A 15 -12.97 -16.05 6.30
N VAL A 16 -12.55 -15.22 7.25
CA VAL A 16 -11.36 -14.37 7.16
C VAL A 16 -10.63 -14.28 8.49
N ILE A 17 -9.40 -14.78 8.50
CA ILE A 17 -8.50 -14.69 9.64
C ILE A 17 -7.51 -13.54 9.40
N ALA A 18 -7.50 -12.56 10.30
CA ALA A 18 -6.52 -11.48 10.25
C ALA A 18 -5.29 -11.85 11.07
N VAL A 19 -4.13 -11.85 10.40
CA VAL A 19 -2.82 -12.01 11.05
C VAL A 19 -2.27 -10.62 11.41
N PRO A 20 -1.69 -10.42 12.60
CA PRO A 20 -0.99 -9.17 12.91
C PRO A 20 0.11 -8.89 11.87
N PRO A 21 0.34 -7.62 11.49
CA PRO A 21 1.29 -7.30 10.45
C PRO A 21 2.68 -7.87 10.70
N TYR A 22 3.12 -8.74 9.78
CA TYR A 22 4.45 -9.37 9.75
C TYR A 22 4.78 -10.26 10.95
N ASP A 23 3.77 -10.74 11.69
CA ASP A 23 3.92 -11.75 12.73
C ASP A 23 3.95 -13.15 12.09
N GLU A 24 5.15 -13.65 11.83
CA GLU A 24 5.35 -14.97 11.22
C GLU A 24 4.84 -16.09 12.16
N ALA A 25 5.02 -15.95 13.48
CA ALA A 25 4.55 -16.96 14.43
C ALA A 25 3.02 -17.06 14.40
N ALA A 26 2.32 -15.93 14.36
CA ALA A 26 0.87 -15.90 14.20
C ALA A 26 0.43 -16.51 12.87
N LEU A 27 1.14 -16.24 11.76
CA LEU A 27 0.83 -16.85 10.46
C LEU A 27 0.97 -18.37 10.49
N ARG A 28 2.09 -18.89 11.02
CA ARG A 28 2.34 -20.34 11.17
C ARG A 28 1.28 -20.99 12.07
N LYS A 29 0.89 -20.30 13.15
CA LYS A 29 -0.17 -20.77 14.03
C LYS A 29 -1.51 -20.91 13.31
N VAL A 30 -1.89 -19.96 12.45
CA VAL A 30 -3.13 -20.03 11.66
C VAL A 30 -3.15 -21.29 10.79
N PHE A 31 -2.06 -21.64 10.13
CA PHE A 31 -1.98 -22.86 9.32
C PHE A 31 -2.02 -24.13 10.17
N ALA A 32 -1.35 -24.13 11.33
CA ALA A 32 -1.40 -25.25 12.26
C ALA A 32 -2.82 -25.47 12.84
N ASP A 33 -3.50 -24.39 13.23
CA ASP A 33 -4.89 -24.44 13.73
C ASP A 33 -5.84 -24.93 12.63
N ALA A 34 -5.66 -24.47 11.38
CA ALA A 34 -6.47 -24.91 10.25
C ALA A 34 -6.32 -26.43 10.02
N GLN A 35 -5.08 -26.93 10.04
CA GLN A 35 -4.81 -28.35 9.90
C GLN A 35 -5.44 -29.16 11.05
N ALA A 36 -5.31 -28.71 12.29
CA ALA A 36 -5.87 -29.37 13.47
C ALA A 36 -7.41 -29.43 13.46
N ASN A 37 -8.06 -28.44 12.88
CA ASN A 37 -9.52 -28.33 12.83
C ASN A 37 -10.12 -28.82 11.49
N GLY A 38 -9.30 -29.30 10.55
CA GLY A 38 -9.78 -29.78 9.25
C GLY A 38 -10.28 -28.64 8.33
N TRP A 39 -9.78 -27.43 8.51
CA TRP A 39 -10.08 -26.29 7.63
C TRP A 39 -9.08 -26.21 6.49
N PHE A 40 -9.52 -25.70 5.36
CA PHE A 40 -8.65 -25.37 4.23
C PHE A 40 -8.53 -23.87 4.07
N ILE A 41 -7.29 -23.37 4.11
CA ILE A 41 -6.99 -21.96 3.81
C ILE A 41 -6.86 -21.84 2.29
N GLU A 42 -7.82 -21.21 1.65
CA GLU A 42 -7.83 -21.07 0.18
C GLU A 42 -6.70 -20.15 -0.30
N ALA A 43 -6.52 -19.00 0.39
CA ALA A 43 -5.50 -18.02 -0.01
C ALA A 43 -4.98 -17.18 1.16
N VAL A 44 -3.73 -16.73 1.03
CA VAL A 44 -3.13 -15.67 1.84
C VAL A 44 -3.06 -14.40 0.99
N PHE A 45 -3.49 -13.26 1.57
CA PHE A 45 -3.45 -11.94 0.93
C PHE A 45 -2.42 -11.06 1.64
N LEU A 46 -1.52 -10.46 0.88
CA LEU A 46 -0.47 -9.55 1.37
C LEU A 46 -0.42 -8.28 0.52
N GLU A 47 -0.12 -7.14 1.14
CA GLU A 47 0.35 -5.95 0.42
C GLU A 47 1.89 -5.91 0.49
N PRO A 48 2.61 -5.66 -0.62
CA PRO A 48 4.10 -5.57 -0.58
C PRO A 48 4.58 -4.29 0.09
N VAL A 49 3.76 -3.24 0.06
CA VAL A 49 3.86 -2.04 0.90
C VAL A 49 2.44 -1.66 1.28
N MET A 50 2.19 -1.50 2.56
CA MET A 50 0.85 -1.17 3.02
C MET A 50 0.40 0.20 2.51
N GLY A 51 -0.80 0.24 1.93
CA GLY A 51 -1.37 1.45 1.34
C GLY A 51 -2.26 2.23 2.29
N GLU A 52 -3.14 1.56 3.04
CA GLU A 52 -4.19 2.20 3.85
C GLU A 52 -3.93 2.08 5.36
N GLY A 53 -3.74 0.88 5.86
CA GLY A 53 -3.73 0.61 7.31
C GLY A 53 -2.48 1.11 8.03
N ASP A 54 -1.33 1.09 7.35
CA ASP A 54 -0.03 1.53 7.86
C ASP A 54 0.82 2.01 6.67
N PRO A 55 0.47 3.17 6.08
CA PRO A 55 0.92 3.55 4.75
C PRO A 55 2.43 3.74 4.66
N GLY A 56 3.03 3.09 3.66
CA GLY A 56 4.46 3.13 3.40
C GLY A 56 5.27 2.02 4.08
N ARG A 57 4.66 1.21 4.95
CA ARG A 57 5.34 0.10 5.62
C ARG A 57 5.59 -1.06 4.66
N ALA A 58 6.87 -1.39 4.45
CA ALA A 58 7.27 -2.47 3.57
C ALA A 58 7.06 -3.86 4.19
N LEU A 59 6.68 -4.82 3.35
CA LEU A 59 6.64 -6.24 3.68
C LEU A 59 8.07 -6.78 3.86
N PRO A 60 8.42 -7.37 5.00
CA PRO A 60 9.72 -8.02 5.16
C PRO A 60 9.86 -9.24 4.24
N PRO A 61 11.01 -9.40 3.54
CA PRO A 61 11.25 -10.57 2.70
C PRO A 61 11.10 -11.90 3.45
N ALA A 62 11.50 -11.96 4.71
CA ALA A 62 11.37 -13.16 5.56
C ALA A 62 9.89 -13.55 5.77
N PHE A 63 9.01 -12.57 6.01
CA PHE A 63 7.57 -12.85 6.17
C PHE A 63 6.94 -13.33 4.86
N TYR A 64 7.34 -12.73 3.73
CA TYR A 64 6.90 -13.20 2.41
C TYR A 64 7.37 -14.65 2.16
N ALA A 65 8.63 -14.97 2.45
CA ALA A 65 9.17 -16.31 2.30
C ALA A 65 8.39 -17.33 3.14
N ALA A 66 8.09 -17.01 4.40
CA ALA A 66 7.26 -17.86 5.26
C ALA A 66 5.83 -18.03 4.71
N ALA A 67 5.21 -16.98 4.22
CA ALA A 67 3.89 -17.05 3.60
C ALA A 67 3.93 -17.94 2.33
N ARG A 68 4.97 -17.80 1.50
CA ARG A 68 5.16 -18.62 0.29
C ARG A 68 5.39 -20.11 0.63
N GLU A 69 6.24 -20.38 1.62
CA GLU A 69 6.49 -21.74 2.13
C GLU A 69 5.18 -22.40 2.59
N LEU A 70 4.43 -21.73 3.46
CA LEU A 70 3.19 -22.24 4.03
C LEU A 70 2.12 -22.46 2.96
N THR A 71 1.93 -21.52 2.06
CA THR A 71 0.94 -21.67 0.99
C THR A 71 1.28 -22.83 0.07
N ARG A 72 2.56 -23.04 -0.27
CA ARG A 72 3.00 -24.19 -1.06
C ARG A 72 2.79 -25.51 -0.32
N ALA A 73 3.16 -25.58 0.95
CA ALA A 73 3.05 -26.80 1.76
C ALA A 73 1.59 -27.26 1.93
N HIS A 74 0.64 -26.32 1.97
CA HIS A 74 -0.77 -26.60 2.23
C HIS A 74 -1.67 -26.54 0.97
N GLY A 75 -1.12 -26.29 -0.21
CA GLY A 75 -1.90 -26.16 -1.44
C GLY A 75 -2.76 -24.90 -1.52
N SER A 76 -2.48 -23.91 -0.68
CA SER A 76 -3.12 -22.60 -0.67
C SER A 76 -2.54 -21.69 -1.76
N LEU A 77 -3.25 -20.63 -2.15
CA LEU A 77 -2.75 -19.61 -3.05
C LEU A 77 -2.13 -18.44 -2.27
N LEU A 78 -1.10 -17.83 -2.84
CA LEU A 78 -0.56 -16.56 -2.37
C LEU A 78 -0.96 -15.46 -3.36
N LEU A 79 -1.73 -14.47 -2.88
CA LEU A 79 -2.09 -13.27 -3.63
C LEU A 79 -1.38 -12.06 -3.03
N VAL A 80 -0.68 -11.32 -3.87
CA VAL A 80 -0.07 -10.04 -3.51
C VAL A 80 -0.89 -8.90 -4.12
N ASP A 81 -1.34 -7.99 -3.26
CA ASP A 81 -2.05 -6.79 -3.66
C ASP A 81 -1.08 -5.63 -3.87
N SER A 82 -0.63 -5.47 -5.11
CA SER A 82 0.24 -4.39 -5.55
C SER A 82 -0.50 -3.17 -6.08
N ILE A 83 -1.80 -3.04 -5.82
CA ILE A 83 -2.65 -1.95 -6.36
C ILE A 83 -2.12 -0.58 -5.95
N GLN A 84 -1.72 -0.39 -4.70
CA GLN A 84 -1.17 0.87 -4.21
C GLN A 84 0.35 0.96 -4.35
N ALA A 85 1.06 -0.09 -3.98
CA ALA A 85 2.51 -0.15 -4.01
C ALA A 85 3.04 -0.19 -5.45
N GLY A 86 2.67 -1.19 -6.22
CA GLY A 86 2.99 -1.39 -7.63
C GLY A 86 4.30 -0.77 -8.07
N LEU A 87 4.24 0.00 -9.13
CA LEU A 87 5.36 0.76 -9.68
C LEU A 87 5.93 1.82 -8.72
N ARG A 88 5.10 2.26 -7.76
CA ARG A 88 5.40 3.39 -6.87
C ARG A 88 6.47 3.07 -5.84
N ALA A 89 6.54 1.82 -5.38
CA ALA A 89 7.49 1.42 -4.34
C ALA A 89 8.93 1.42 -4.84
N HIS A 90 9.20 0.73 -5.95
CA HIS A 90 10.56 0.56 -6.46
C HIS A 90 10.69 0.78 -7.98
N GLY A 91 9.64 1.19 -8.66
CA GLY A 91 9.61 1.36 -10.11
C GLY A 91 9.54 0.03 -10.87
N VAL A 92 9.15 -1.05 -10.21
CA VAL A 92 8.97 -2.39 -10.79
C VAL A 92 7.56 -2.90 -10.52
N LEU A 93 7.13 -3.93 -11.24
CA LEU A 93 5.76 -4.45 -11.11
C LEU A 93 5.68 -5.44 -9.95
N SER A 94 6.40 -6.55 -10.04
CA SER A 94 6.25 -7.65 -9.10
C SER A 94 7.02 -7.44 -7.81
N VAL A 95 6.46 -7.94 -6.71
CA VAL A 95 7.09 -7.93 -5.39
C VAL A 95 8.44 -8.68 -5.38
N VAL A 96 8.58 -9.72 -6.21
CA VAL A 96 9.85 -10.48 -6.29
C VAL A 96 10.97 -9.74 -7.00
N ASP A 97 10.67 -8.61 -7.63
CA ASP A 97 11.65 -7.69 -8.20
C ASP A 97 12.09 -6.59 -7.20
N TYR A 98 11.56 -6.61 -5.97
CA TYR A 98 11.94 -5.65 -4.93
C TYR A 98 13.29 -6.03 -4.32
N PRO A 99 14.10 -5.03 -3.90
CA PRO A 99 15.33 -5.30 -3.17
C PRO A 99 15.12 -6.19 -1.93
N GLY A 100 15.91 -7.24 -1.80
CA GLY A 100 15.81 -8.23 -0.73
C GLY A 100 14.87 -9.40 -1.01
N PHE A 101 14.18 -9.42 -2.17
CA PHE A 101 13.33 -10.54 -2.58
C PHE A 101 13.99 -11.41 -3.65
N GLU A 102 15.25 -11.16 -3.97
CA GLU A 102 15.99 -11.90 -5.00
C GLU A 102 15.99 -13.39 -4.72
N GLY A 103 15.55 -14.18 -5.69
CA GLY A 103 15.48 -15.62 -5.59
C GLY A 103 14.27 -16.18 -4.83
N LEU A 104 13.38 -15.33 -4.31
CA LEU A 104 12.11 -15.78 -3.75
C LEU A 104 11.14 -16.17 -4.86
N GLU A 105 10.32 -17.18 -4.58
CA GLU A 105 9.31 -17.64 -5.53
C GLU A 105 8.19 -16.62 -5.69
N ALA A 106 7.77 -16.36 -6.93
CA ALA A 106 6.68 -15.44 -7.23
C ALA A 106 5.34 -15.87 -6.58
N PRO A 107 4.43 -14.93 -6.28
CA PRO A 107 3.10 -15.26 -5.80
C PRO A 107 2.30 -15.98 -6.90
N ASP A 108 1.23 -16.67 -6.51
CA ASP A 108 0.33 -17.30 -7.49
C ASP A 108 -0.49 -16.27 -8.25
N MET A 109 -0.80 -15.16 -7.59
CA MET A 109 -1.55 -14.04 -8.15
C MET A 109 -0.98 -12.72 -7.65
N GLU A 110 -0.95 -11.71 -8.52
CA GLU A 110 -0.58 -10.34 -8.14
C GLU A 110 -1.50 -9.34 -8.85
N THR A 111 -2.06 -8.39 -8.10
CA THR A 111 -3.00 -7.39 -8.61
C THR A 111 -2.34 -6.05 -8.83
N TYR A 112 -2.70 -5.37 -9.93
CA TYR A 112 -2.20 -4.05 -10.28
C TYR A 112 -3.35 -3.12 -10.67
N SER A 113 -3.23 -1.83 -10.34
CA SER A 113 -4.16 -0.78 -10.72
C SER A 113 -3.50 0.60 -10.54
N LYS A 114 -4.27 1.64 -10.33
CA LYS A 114 -3.85 3.01 -9.95
C LYS A 114 -2.69 3.53 -10.83
N ALA A 115 -1.45 3.50 -10.33
CA ALA A 115 -0.27 4.02 -11.03
C ALA A 115 0.03 3.31 -12.35
N LEU A 116 -0.51 2.10 -12.56
CA LEU A 116 -0.29 1.31 -13.78
C LEU A 116 -0.66 2.06 -15.07
N ASN A 117 -1.68 2.92 -15.02
CA ASN A 117 -2.07 3.76 -16.15
C ASN A 117 -2.13 5.25 -15.76
N ALA A 118 -1.27 5.68 -14.85
CA ALA A 118 -1.22 7.05 -14.35
C ALA A 118 -2.57 7.56 -13.81
N ALA A 119 -3.42 6.68 -13.32
CA ALA A 119 -4.77 6.95 -12.80
C ALA A 119 -5.70 7.67 -13.80
N GLN A 120 -5.47 7.53 -15.12
CA GLN A 120 -6.27 8.20 -16.15
C GLN A 120 -7.60 7.50 -16.41
N TYR A 121 -7.64 6.17 -16.28
CA TYR A 121 -8.85 5.37 -16.50
C TYR A 121 -9.00 4.29 -15.42
N PRO A 122 -10.22 3.86 -15.10
CA PRO A 122 -10.43 2.65 -14.31
C PRO A 122 -9.76 1.45 -15.01
N LEU A 123 -8.82 0.83 -14.34
CA LEU A 123 -8.11 -0.36 -14.80
C LEU A 123 -7.68 -1.20 -13.62
N SER A 124 -7.91 -2.50 -13.72
CA SER A 124 -7.34 -3.51 -12.83
C SER A 124 -6.78 -4.65 -13.66
N VAL A 125 -5.61 -5.12 -13.29
CA VAL A 125 -4.95 -6.27 -13.92
C VAL A 125 -4.65 -7.29 -12.83
N LEU A 126 -4.98 -8.54 -13.10
CA LEU A 126 -4.60 -9.68 -12.27
C LEU A 126 -3.59 -10.51 -13.07
N ALA A 127 -2.34 -10.50 -12.64
CA ALA A 127 -1.33 -11.43 -13.13
C ALA A 127 -1.48 -12.75 -12.36
N VAL A 128 -1.40 -13.87 -13.08
CA VAL A 128 -1.59 -15.21 -12.50
C VAL A 128 -0.53 -16.18 -13.03
N THR A 129 -0.12 -17.11 -12.18
CA THR A 129 0.69 -18.25 -12.62
C THR A 129 -0.15 -19.20 -13.46
N GLU A 130 0.48 -20.08 -14.22
CA GLU A 130 -0.22 -21.14 -14.97
C GLU A 130 -1.09 -22.01 -14.04
N HIS A 131 -0.60 -22.30 -12.84
CA HIS A 131 -1.36 -23.04 -11.84
C HIS A 131 -2.66 -22.35 -11.45
N ALA A 132 -2.59 -21.07 -11.08
CA ALA A 132 -3.76 -20.27 -10.70
C ALA A 132 -4.70 -20.05 -11.90
N ALA A 133 -4.16 -19.89 -13.12
CA ALA A 133 -4.96 -19.75 -14.35
C ALA A 133 -5.86 -20.96 -14.64
N ARG A 134 -5.46 -22.17 -14.26
CA ARG A 134 -6.27 -23.40 -14.43
C ARG A 134 -7.54 -23.40 -13.56
N LEU A 135 -7.59 -22.58 -12.52
CA LEU A 135 -8.79 -22.42 -11.69
C LEU A 135 -9.86 -21.55 -12.35
N TYR A 136 -9.45 -20.73 -13.32
CA TYR A 136 -10.38 -19.87 -14.06
C TYR A 136 -11.26 -20.68 -14.99
N ARG A 137 -12.55 -20.43 -14.92
CA ARG A 137 -13.54 -21.02 -15.83
C ARG A 137 -14.22 -19.93 -16.65
N LYS A 138 -14.23 -20.11 -17.97
CA LYS A 138 -14.91 -19.19 -18.88
C LYS A 138 -16.38 -19.02 -18.48
N GLY A 139 -16.82 -17.76 -18.37
CA GLY A 139 -18.21 -17.42 -18.04
C GLY A 139 -18.49 -17.21 -16.53
N VAL A 140 -17.53 -17.50 -15.64
CA VAL A 140 -17.66 -17.19 -14.20
C VAL A 140 -17.58 -15.70 -13.95
N TYR A 141 -16.71 -14.99 -14.69
CA TYR A 141 -16.60 -13.54 -14.68
C TYR A 141 -17.12 -12.95 -16.00
N GLY A 142 -18.26 -12.29 -15.95
CA GLY A 142 -18.79 -11.50 -17.04
C GLY A 142 -18.88 -10.03 -16.65
N ASN A 143 -18.04 -9.20 -17.26
CA ASN A 143 -18.11 -7.76 -17.09
C ASN A 143 -17.87 -7.08 -18.44
N THR A 144 -18.90 -6.42 -18.97
CA THR A 144 -18.84 -5.73 -20.25
C THR A 144 -17.94 -4.49 -20.24
N MET A 145 -17.54 -4.02 -19.06
CA MET A 145 -16.68 -2.85 -18.89
C MET A 145 -15.19 -3.20 -18.81
N THR A 146 -14.82 -4.47 -18.89
CA THR A 146 -13.42 -4.91 -18.91
C THR A 146 -12.78 -4.67 -20.27
N SER A 147 -11.44 -4.67 -20.30
CA SER A 147 -10.63 -4.56 -21.53
C SER A 147 -10.86 -3.26 -22.30
N ASN A 148 -11.08 -2.14 -21.61
CA ASN A 148 -11.18 -0.84 -22.25
C ASN A 148 -9.86 -0.52 -22.98
N PRO A 149 -9.86 -0.39 -24.34
CA PRO A 149 -8.62 -0.22 -25.11
C PRO A 149 -7.88 1.08 -24.76
N ARG A 150 -8.57 2.15 -24.38
CA ARG A 150 -7.93 3.40 -23.95
C ARG A 150 -7.17 3.21 -22.63
N ALA A 151 -7.76 2.48 -21.70
CA ALA A 151 -7.11 2.18 -20.42
C ALA A 151 -5.87 1.30 -20.62
N LEU A 152 -5.95 0.31 -21.50
CA LEU A 152 -4.83 -0.59 -21.82
C LEU A 152 -3.71 0.16 -22.56
N GLU A 153 -4.03 0.98 -23.54
CA GLU A 153 -3.06 1.79 -24.28
C GLU A 153 -2.32 2.76 -23.34
N THR A 154 -3.06 3.43 -22.45
CA THR A 154 -2.45 4.31 -21.44
C THR A 154 -1.54 3.54 -20.50
N ALA A 155 -1.90 2.32 -20.10
CA ALA A 155 -1.03 1.47 -19.28
C ALA A 155 0.24 1.08 -20.02
N CYS A 156 0.15 0.69 -21.29
CA CYS A 156 1.30 0.39 -22.14
C CYS A 156 2.23 1.60 -22.25
N ALA A 157 1.68 2.79 -22.53
CA ALA A 157 2.44 4.03 -22.59
C ALA A 157 3.11 4.38 -21.25
N THR A 158 2.40 4.20 -20.12
CA THR A 158 2.96 4.42 -18.78
C THR A 158 4.14 3.49 -18.51
N LEU A 159 4.00 2.20 -18.83
CA LEU A 159 5.07 1.22 -18.66
C LEU A 159 6.29 1.54 -19.54
N ALA A 160 6.08 2.01 -20.77
CA ALA A 160 7.17 2.43 -21.67
C ALA A 160 7.94 3.66 -21.15
N LEU A 161 7.29 4.54 -20.38
CA LEU A 161 7.92 5.71 -19.76
C LEU A 161 8.71 5.38 -18.48
N LEU A 162 8.61 4.17 -17.95
CA LEU A 162 9.37 3.73 -16.78
C LEU A 162 10.83 3.37 -17.15
N THR A 163 11.56 4.38 -17.59
CA THR A 163 12.99 4.25 -17.90
C THR A 163 13.80 3.94 -16.62
N PRO A 164 15.06 3.48 -16.73
CA PRO A 164 15.95 3.32 -15.58
C PRO A 164 16.06 4.60 -14.73
N GLN A 165 16.07 5.78 -15.37
CA GLN A 165 16.14 7.07 -14.69
C GLN A 165 14.88 7.37 -13.87
N VAL A 166 13.69 7.07 -14.40
CA VAL A 166 12.43 7.23 -13.66
C VAL A 166 12.38 6.27 -12.46
N ARG A 167 12.80 5.02 -12.64
CA ARG A 167 12.89 4.03 -11.56
C ARG A 167 13.84 4.48 -10.46
N GLU A 168 15.01 5.02 -10.85
CA GLU A 168 15.97 5.56 -9.89
C GLU A 168 15.40 6.79 -9.17
N ASN A 169 14.69 7.69 -9.88
CA ASN A 169 14.05 8.83 -9.27
C ASN A 169 13.02 8.41 -8.20
N ILE A 170 12.19 7.38 -8.47
CA ILE A 170 11.23 6.84 -7.50
C ILE A 170 11.94 6.42 -6.20
N ARG A 171 13.05 5.69 -6.30
CA ARG A 171 13.81 5.21 -5.15
C ARG A 171 14.49 6.35 -4.40
N THR A 172 15.20 7.20 -5.14
CA THR A 172 15.98 8.29 -4.56
C THR A 172 15.07 9.33 -3.88
N ARG A 173 14.02 9.78 -4.55
CA ARG A 173 13.08 10.75 -3.98
C ARG A 173 12.32 10.18 -2.80
N GLY A 174 11.94 8.91 -2.86
CA GLY A 174 11.32 8.23 -1.72
C GLY A 174 12.21 8.21 -0.48
N ALA A 175 13.49 7.82 -0.63
CA ALA A 175 14.45 7.84 0.46
C ALA A 175 14.69 9.25 1.01
N GLN A 176 14.78 10.25 0.14
CA GLN A 176 14.92 11.66 0.54
C GLN A 176 13.67 12.17 1.26
N ALA A 177 12.47 11.77 0.84
CA ALA A 177 11.22 12.15 1.49
C ALA A 177 11.18 11.67 2.94
N VAL A 178 11.48 10.39 3.17
CA VAL A 178 11.55 9.83 4.52
C VAL A 178 12.60 10.56 5.36
N ALA A 179 13.81 10.77 4.83
CA ALA A 179 14.88 11.46 5.56
C ALA A 179 14.49 12.91 5.93
N LYS A 180 13.89 13.67 5.01
CA LYS A 180 13.46 15.06 5.27
C LYS A 180 12.28 15.13 6.25
N LEU A 181 11.34 14.19 6.19
CA LEU A 181 10.24 14.12 7.16
C LEU A 181 10.74 13.69 8.55
N GLU A 182 11.74 12.81 8.65
CA GLU A 182 12.38 12.47 9.93
C GLU A 182 13.15 13.67 10.51
N GLN A 183 13.83 14.46 9.67
CA GLN A 183 14.42 15.72 10.10
C GLN A 183 13.36 16.68 10.64
N LEU A 184 12.25 16.87 9.89
CA LEU A 184 11.13 17.69 10.33
C LEU A 184 10.50 17.18 11.63
N ARG A 185 10.40 15.85 11.81
CA ARG A 185 9.96 15.22 13.05
C ARG A 185 10.83 15.61 14.23
N ALA A 186 12.15 15.59 14.05
CA ALA A 186 13.10 16.00 15.09
C ALA A 186 12.96 17.48 15.43
N GLU A 187 12.81 18.35 14.43
CA GLU A 187 12.63 19.79 14.60
C GLU A 187 11.34 20.17 15.32
N LEU A 188 10.25 19.40 15.09
CA LEU A 188 8.92 19.72 15.61
C LEU A 188 8.61 19.10 16.97
N GLY A 189 9.54 18.35 17.57
CA GLY A 189 9.46 17.93 18.97
C GLY A 189 8.18 17.18 19.33
N GLY A 190 7.85 16.08 18.62
CA GLY A 190 6.72 15.21 18.96
C GLY A 190 5.38 15.53 18.26
N LEU A 191 5.36 16.46 17.30
CA LEU A 191 4.16 16.72 16.50
C LEU A 191 3.98 15.66 15.37
N ILE A 192 5.04 14.97 15.01
CA ILE A 192 5.04 13.78 14.15
C ILE A 192 5.48 12.60 15.02
N THR A 193 4.67 11.55 15.08
CA THR A 193 4.93 10.36 15.92
C THR A 193 5.70 9.29 15.17
N ASN A 194 5.43 9.14 13.87
CA ASN A 194 6.10 8.16 13.02
C ASN A 194 6.30 8.71 11.61
N VAL A 195 7.38 8.28 10.95
CA VAL A 195 7.64 8.50 9.52
C VAL A 195 8.05 7.18 8.91
N GLN A 196 7.48 6.85 7.77
CA GLN A 196 7.86 5.65 7.03
C GLN A 196 7.56 5.79 5.55
N GLY A 197 8.20 4.98 4.72
CA GLY A 197 7.95 5.00 3.29
C GLY A 197 8.79 4.01 2.51
N THR A 198 8.29 3.63 1.36
CA THR A 198 8.96 2.79 0.38
C THR A 198 8.77 3.42 -1.01
N GLY A 199 9.86 3.95 -1.58
CA GLY A 199 9.78 4.76 -2.79
C GLY A 199 8.83 5.93 -2.61
N LEU A 200 8.00 6.20 -3.62
CA LEU A 200 7.02 7.29 -3.62
C LEU A 200 5.65 6.87 -3.01
N LEU A 201 5.67 6.01 -2.04
CA LEU A 201 4.58 5.73 -1.11
C LEU A 201 5.12 5.93 0.30
N PHE A 202 4.89 7.09 0.89
CA PHE A 202 5.42 7.45 2.20
C PHE A 202 4.37 8.18 3.03
N SER A 203 4.60 8.25 4.34
CA SER A 203 3.67 8.87 5.27
C SER A 203 4.36 9.49 6.46
N CYS A 204 3.67 10.39 7.13
CA CYS A 204 3.99 10.81 8.48
C CYS A 204 2.73 10.74 9.36
N GLU A 205 2.84 10.06 10.49
CA GLU A 205 1.78 9.99 11.49
C GLU A 205 1.84 11.21 12.39
N LEU A 206 0.68 11.82 12.61
CA LEU A 206 0.55 13.03 13.41
C LEU A 206 0.15 12.72 14.84
N ALA A 207 0.67 13.52 15.76
CA ALA A 207 0.32 13.44 17.17
C ALA A 207 -1.21 13.66 17.39
N PRO A 208 -1.79 13.16 18.50
CA PRO A 208 -3.24 13.14 18.71
C PRO A 208 -3.93 14.52 18.72
N GLN A 209 -3.18 15.61 18.91
CA GLN A 209 -3.74 16.96 18.82
C GLN A 209 -4.07 17.40 17.38
N PHE A 210 -3.71 16.62 16.38
CA PHE A 210 -4.08 16.86 14.99
C PHE A 210 -5.13 15.84 14.55
N LYS A 211 -5.93 16.25 13.58
CA LYS A 211 -6.88 15.40 12.88
C LYS A 211 -6.48 15.36 11.42
N CYS A 212 -6.10 14.19 10.91
CA CYS A 212 -5.70 14.08 9.50
C CYS A 212 -6.85 14.28 8.53
N TYR A 213 -8.04 13.75 8.82
CA TYR A 213 -9.15 13.65 7.87
C TYR A 213 -10.42 14.36 8.32
N GLY A 214 -11.20 14.85 7.35
CA GLY A 214 -12.52 15.45 7.51
C GLY A 214 -12.48 16.96 7.71
N ALA A 215 -13.61 17.56 8.06
CA ALA A 215 -13.71 19.00 8.23
C ALA A 215 -12.77 19.52 9.34
N GLY A 216 -12.07 20.60 9.07
CA GLY A 216 -11.08 21.19 9.97
C GLY A 216 -9.81 20.35 10.16
N SER A 217 -9.52 19.45 9.23
CA SER A 217 -8.35 18.56 9.31
C SER A 217 -7.08 19.19 8.73
N THR A 218 -5.93 18.56 9.04
CA THR A 218 -4.64 18.93 8.44
C THR A 218 -4.63 18.68 6.93
N GLU A 219 -5.29 17.60 6.44
CA GLU A 219 -5.46 17.32 5.02
C GLU A 219 -6.22 18.47 4.32
N GLU A 220 -7.34 18.91 4.88
CA GLU A 220 -8.12 20.01 4.31
C GLU A 220 -7.32 21.33 4.29
N TRP A 221 -6.61 21.62 5.38
CA TRP A 221 -5.76 22.81 5.48
C TRP A 221 -4.67 22.84 4.40
N LEU A 222 -4.01 21.70 4.15
CA LEU A 222 -2.98 21.55 3.12
C LEU A 222 -3.58 21.67 1.72
N ARG A 223 -4.71 21.02 1.47
CA ARG A 223 -5.43 21.06 0.17
C ARG A 223 -5.82 22.48 -0.21
N MET A 224 -6.33 23.25 0.73
CA MET A 224 -6.70 24.65 0.51
C MET A 224 -5.49 25.55 0.19
N ARG A 225 -4.27 25.06 0.40
CA ARG A 225 -3.00 25.76 0.10
C ARG A 225 -2.24 25.14 -1.07
N GLY A 226 -2.87 24.23 -1.80
CA GLY A 226 -2.32 23.66 -3.03
C GLY A 226 -1.56 22.33 -2.86
N LEU A 227 -1.42 21.79 -1.64
CA LEU A 227 -0.86 20.46 -1.44
C LEU A 227 -1.97 19.41 -1.30
N ASN A 228 -2.15 18.64 -2.36
CA ASN A 228 -3.09 17.53 -2.36
C ASN A 228 -2.44 16.33 -1.64
N VAL A 229 -2.97 15.98 -0.50
CA VAL A 229 -2.52 14.87 0.35
C VAL A 229 -3.74 14.07 0.78
N ILE A 230 -3.58 12.81 1.08
CA ILE A 230 -4.62 11.92 1.58
C ILE A 230 -4.23 11.34 2.93
N HIS A 231 -5.22 10.90 3.69
CA HIS A 231 -5.02 10.26 4.98
C HIS A 231 -4.79 8.75 4.83
N GLY A 232 -4.30 8.14 5.90
CA GLY A 232 -4.16 6.69 6.08
C GLY A 232 -3.78 6.36 7.51
N GLY A 233 -3.66 5.06 7.82
CA GLY A 233 -3.31 4.62 9.16
C GLY A 233 -4.27 5.13 10.23
N ALA A 234 -3.76 5.24 11.45
CA ALA A 234 -4.54 5.78 12.56
C ALA A 234 -4.75 7.30 12.44
N ASN A 235 -3.71 8.04 12.07
CA ASN A 235 -3.72 9.51 11.93
C ASN A 235 -2.57 9.99 11.07
N SER A 236 -2.36 9.41 9.87
CA SER A 236 -1.23 9.71 9.01
C SER A 236 -1.61 10.54 7.78
N LEU A 237 -0.79 11.50 7.43
CA LEU A 237 -0.74 12.06 6.09
C LEU A 237 0.00 11.07 5.19
N ARG A 238 -0.62 10.65 4.09
CA ARG A 238 -0.09 9.72 3.11
C ARG A 238 0.19 10.42 1.80
N PHE A 239 1.37 10.22 1.26
CA PHE A 239 1.86 10.88 0.06
C PHE A 239 2.10 9.88 -1.05
N THR A 240 1.61 10.18 -2.23
CA THR A 240 1.74 9.39 -3.45
C THR A 240 2.01 10.30 -4.65
N PRO A 241 3.12 11.05 -4.65
CA PRO A 241 3.41 12.02 -5.70
C PRO A 241 3.68 11.35 -7.06
N HIS A 242 3.76 12.15 -8.12
CA HIS A 242 4.10 11.65 -9.45
C HIS A 242 5.56 11.17 -9.52
N PHE A 243 5.86 10.30 -10.47
CA PHE A 243 7.16 9.60 -10.56
C PHE A 243 8.34 10.50 -10.95
N LEU A 244 8.05 11.66 -11.51
CA LEU A 244 9.05 12.65 -11.93
C LEU A 244 9.23 13.78 -10.90
N MET A 245 8.71 13.61 -9.67
CA MET A 245 8.91 14.57 -8.59
C MET A 245 10.38 14.95 -8.47
N ASP A 246 10.68 16.24 -8.49
CA ASP A 246 12.03 16.76 -8.32
C ASP A 246 12.36 17.11 -6.86
N ALA A 247 13.55 17.70 -6.64
CA ALA A 247 13.99 18.05 -5.30
C ALA A 247 13.24 19.24 -4.72
N ASP A 248 12.95 20.24 -5.56
CA ASP A 248 12.30 21.48 -5.14
C ASP A 248 10.83 21.21 -4.78
N GLU A 249 10.15 20.36 -5.53
CA GLU A 249 8.79 19.88 -5.22
C GLU A 249 8.74 19.12 -3.90
N LEU A 250 9.76 18.27 -3.64
CA LEU A 250 9.87 17.57 -2.37
C LEU A 250 10.13 18.53 -1.20
N ASP A 251 10.98 19.52 -1.38
CA ASP A 251 11.26 20.53 -0.36
C ASP A 251 10.03 21.38 -0.07
N LEU A 252 9.28 21.75 -1.09
CA LEU A 252 8.02 22.45 -0.94
C LEU A 252 7.01 21.59 -0.15
N LEU A 253 6.87 20.31 -0.48
CA LEU A 253 5.99 19.38 0.24
C LEU A 253 6.33 19.34 1.74
N VAL A 254 7.60 19.11 2.08
CA VAL A 254 8.05 19.03 3.47
C VAL A 254 7.85 20.35 4.21
N SER A 255 8.15 21.48 3.55
CA SER A 255 7.93 22.82 4.09
C SER A 255 6.45 23.07 4.42
N MET A 256 5.54 22.70 3.50
CA MET A 256 4.09 22.85 3.69
C MET A 256 3.56 21.96 4.82
N VAL A 257 4.06 20.73 4.96
CA VAL A 257 3.74 19.87 6.12
C VAL A 257 4.20 20.53 7.42
N GLY A 258 5.43 21.06 7.44
CA GLY A 258 5.96 21.79 8.60
C GLY A 258 5.11 23.02 8.97
N GLN A 259 4.67 23.78 7.97
CA GLN A 259 3.78 24.93 8.19
C GLN A 259 2.41 24.48 8.72
N ALA A 260 1.82 23.41 8.16
CA ALA A 260 0.55 22.88 8.64
C ALA A 260 0.61 22.45 10.12
N LEU A 261 1.73 21.90 10.56
CA LEU A 261 1.91 21.47 11.95
C LEU A 261 2.25 22.61 12.91
N ARG A 262 2.73 23.75 12.43
CA ARG A 262 2.97 24.95 13.25
C ARG A 262 1.71 25.82 13.34
N GLU A 263 1.00 26.04 12.23
CA GLU A 263 -0.03 27.06 12.06
C GLU A 263 -1.43 26.46 11.80
N GLY A 264 -1.52 25.19 11.43
CA GLY A 264 -2.77 24.55 11.03
C GLY A 264 -3.69 24.20 12.20
N PRO A 265 -4.87 23.65 11.88
CA PRO A 265 -5.90 23.35 12.88
C PRO A 265 -5.45 22.26 13.85
N ARG A 266 -5.85 22.42 15.11
CA ARG A 266 -5.65 21.42 16.17
C ARG A 266 -7.01 21.02 16.75
N GLN A 267 -7.13 19.78 17.14
CA GLN A 267 -8.29 19.33 17.90
C GLN A 267 -8.27 20.00 19.28
N GLN A 268 -9.41 20.55 19.67
CA GLN A 268 -9.60 20.90 21.08
C GLN A 268 -9.55 19.60 21.88
N GLN A 269 -8.67 19.51 22.86
CA GLN A 269 -8.71 18.41 23.80
C GLN A 269 -10.12 18.38 24.39
N ALA A 270 -10.84 17.26 24.19
CA ALA A 270 -12.05 17.03 24.94
C ALA A 270 -11.65 17.11 26.42
N GLN A 271 -12.13 18.13 27.11
CA GLN A 271 -11.98 18.20 28.55
C GLN A 271 -12.59 16.92 29.09
N ALA A 272 -11.75 16.07 29.69
CA ALA A 272 -12.23 14.90 30.42
C ALA A 272 -13.19 15.40 31.50
N ALA A 273 -14.46 15.10 31.28
CA ALA A 273 -15.52 15.33 32.27
C ALA A 273 -15.54 14.19 33.28
#